data_6ca8b1cb82cc4587ca5ea1775a593ac7
#
_entry.id   6ca8b1cb82cc4587ca5ea1775a593ac7
#
_cell.length_a   1.000
_cell.length_b   1.000
_cell.length_c   1.000
_cell.angle_alpha   90.00
_cell.angle_beta   90.00
_cell.angle_gamma   90.00
#
_symmetry.space_group_name_H-M   'P 1'
#
loop_
_entity.id
_entity.type
_entity.pdbx_description
1 polymer ?
#
loop_
_entity_poly.entity_id
_entity_poly.type
_entity_poly.pdbx_seq_one_letter_code
_entity_poly.pdbx_strand_id
1 'polypeptide(L)'
;MPEKGRREKMYREDFKKVSEIGKAKTGWLKENPIGYFVAAMVAAYFTATAAAKSALDAGAMFVRGILCNICVCLAVWCSVRMKSESGKLIMVIWCILIFMLCGFEHSVANMSIIGQVRIHGGAPGVSLPLYLKSLLFVSAGNIVGGVGFVALPYAVMAQKKN
;
A
#
# COMPACT_ATOMS: atom_id res chain seq x y z
N MET A 1 40.39 -4.38 21.14
CA MET A 1 40.05 -5.69 20.58
C MET A 1 40.37 -5.64 19.10
N PRO A 2 41.11 -6.59 18.52
CA PRO A 2 41.34 -6.63 17.09
C PRO A 2 40.00 -6.77 16.33
N GLU A 3 39.91 -6.10 15.20
CA GLU A 3 38.72 -5.97 14.36
C GLU A 3 38.07 -7.31 13.99
N LYS A 4 38.90 -8.35 13.87
CA LYS A 4 38.46 -9.75 13.63
C LYS A 4 37.59 -10.31 14.76
N GLY A 5 37.95 -10.07 16.02
CA GLY A 5 37.17 -10.53 17.18
C GLY A 5 35.84 -9.82 17.35
N ARG A 6 35.75 -8.54 16.95
CA ARG A 6 34.49 -7.79 16.94
C ARG A 6 33.53 -8.31 15.89
N ARG A 7 33.99 -8.63 14.70
CA ARG A 7 33.19 -9.23 13.61
C ARG A 7 32.66 -10.61 14.00
N GLU A 8 33.51 -11.48 14.55
CA GLU A 8 33.06 -12.81 15.00
C GLU A 8 31.98 -12.74 16.08
N LYS A 9 32.12 -11.82 17.04
CA LYS A 9 31.09 -11.62 18.08
C LYS A 9 29.77 -11.14 17.49
N MET A 10 29.80 -10.19 16.55
CA MET A 10 28.63 -9.69 15.84
C MET A 10 27.92 -10.80 15.05
N TYR A 11 28.66 -11.61 14.28
CA TYR A 11 28.06 -12.75 13.55
C TYR A 11 27.45 -13.79 14.48
N ARG A 12 28.03 -14.05 15.64
CA ARG A 12 27.46 -14.98 16.64
C ARG A 12 26.17 -14.44 17.24
N GLU A 13 26.09 -13.15 17.51
CA GLU A 13 24.88 -12.51 18.02
C GLU A 13 23.77 -12.50 16.98
N ASP A 14 24.09 -12.18 15.74
CA ASP A 14 23.12 -12.23 14.63
C ASP A 14 22.62 -13.65 14.36
N PHE A 15 23.51 -14.63 14.38
CA PHE A 15 23.12 -16.04 14.25
C PHE A 15 22.22 -16.52 15.37
N LYS A 16 22.51 -16.10 16.62
CA LYS A 16 21.62 -16.38 17.76
C LYS A 16 20.23 -15.81 17.57
N LYS A 17 20.12 -14.52 17.17
CA LYS A 17 18.84 -13.87 16.89
C LYS A 17 18.05 -14.61 15.80
N VAL A 18 18.70 -14.97 14.71
CA VAL A 18 18.06 -15.73 13.62
C VAL A 18 17.58 -17.10 14.10
N SER A 19 18.39 -17.80 14.91
CA SER A 19 18.03 -19.10 15.50
C SER A 19 16.83 -18.99 16.45
N GLU A 20 16.76 -17.96 17.28
CA GLU A 20 15.61 -17.71 18.18
C GLU A 20 14.33 -17.40 17.41
N ILE A 21 14.42 -16.57 16.37
CA ILE A 21 13.29 -16.31 15.46
C ILE A 21 12.82 -17.60 14.77
N GLY A 22 13.76 -18.43 14.34
CA GLY A 22 13.45 -19.75 13.75
C GLY A 22 12.70 -20.67 14.71
N LYS A 23 13.16 -20.74 15.97
CA LYS A 23 12.50 -21.52 17.03
C LYS A 23 11.10 -21.01 17.35
N ALA A 24 10.93 -19.70 17.46
CA ALA A 24 9.61 -19.11 17.70
C ALA A 24 8.63 -19.40 16.56
N LYS A 25 9.07 -19.30 15.29
CA LYS A 25 8.25 -19.64 14.12
C LYS A 25 7.86 -21.12 14.10
N THR A 26 8.79 -22.02 14.40
CA THR A 26 8.49 -23.47 14.45
C THR A 26 7.60 -23.83 15.63
N GLY A 27 7.72 -23.13 16.76
CA GLY A 27 6.79 -23.25 17.89
C GLY A 27 5.37 -22.90 17.48
N TRP A 28 5.19 -21.72 16.88
CA TRP A 28 3.88 -21.27 16.42
C TRP A 28 3.26 -22.16 15.33
N LEU A 29 4.09 -22.69 14.41
CA LEU A 29 3.64 -23.66 13.41
C LEU A 29 3.08 -24.93 14.05
N LYS A 30 3.66 -25.40 15.18
CA LYS A 30 3.18 -26.59 15.91
C LYS A 30 1.91 -26.32 16.68
N GLU A 31 1.79 -25.14 17.30
CA GLU A 31 0.64 -24.76 18.13
C GLU A 31 -0.58 -24.36 17.30
N ASN A 32 -0.38 -23.64 16.19
CA ASN A 32 -1.44 -23.16 15.31
C ASN A 32 -1.01 -23.20 13.84
N PRO A 33 -1.02 -24.37 13.19
CA PRO A 33 -0.57 -24.52 11.81
C PRO A 33 -1.40 -23.70 10.82
N ILE A 34 -2.71 -23.63 11.01
CA ILE A 34 -3.61 -22.87 10.13
C ILE A 34 -3.30 -21.37 10.23
N GLY A 35 -3.21 -20.83 11.43
CA GLY A 35 -2.85 -19.43 11.67
C GLY A 35 -1.48 -19.08 11.10
N TYR A 36 -0.50 -19.97 11.22
CA TYR A 36 0.82 -19.81 10.62
C TYR A 36 0.77 -19.72 9.09
N PHE A 37 0.03 -20.63 8.43
CA PHE A 37 -0.12 -20.62 6.98
C PHE A 37 -0.85 -19.38 6.47
N VAL A 38 -1.94 -18.97 7.14
CA VAL A 38 -2.66 -17.73 6.80
C VAL A 38 -1.75 -16.53 6.92
N ALA A 39 -1.01 -16.39 8.01
CA ALA A 39 -0.08 -15.29 8.19
C ALA A 39 1.06 -15.30 7.16
N ALA A 40 1.57 -16.47 6.79
CA ALA A 40 2.58 -16.61 5.75
C ALA A 40 2.06 -16.19 4.37
N MET A 41 0.84 -16.59 4.00
CA MET A 41 0.20 -16.16 2.75
C MET A 41 -0.03 -14.66 2.71
N VAL A 42 -0.52 -14.07 3.80
CA VAL A 42 -0.72 -12.62 3.92
C VAL A 42 0.62 -11.88 3.77
N ALA A 43 1.67 -12.33 4.47
CA ALA A 43 3.00 -11.75 4.38
C ALA A 43 3.58 -11.84 2.95
N ALA A 44 3.42 -12.99 2.29
CA ALA A 44 3.85 -13.19 0.90
C ALA A 44 3.10 -12.26 -0.06
N TYR A 45 1.78 -12.10 0.10
CA TYR A 45 0.96 -11.18 -0.68
C TYR A 45 1.43 -9.73 -0.51
N PHE A 46 1.64 -9.26 0.72
CA PHE A 46 2.12 -7.91 0.99
C PHE A 46 3.51 -7.68 0.37
N THR A 47 4.41 -8.65 0.51
CA THR A 47 5.76 -8.57 -0.04
C THR A 47 5.77 -8.48 -1.56
N ALA A 48 5.03 -9.38 -2.24
CA ALA A 48 4.92 -9.38 -3.70
C ALA A 48 4.27 -8.09 -4.22
N THR A 49 3.20 -7.63 -3.56
CA THR A 49 2.52 -6.39 -3.92
C THR A 49 3.43 -5.17 -3.73
N ALA A 50 4.17 -5.09 -2.62
CA ALA A 50 5.11 -3.99 -2.37
C ALA A 50 6.22 -3.94 -3.41
N ALA A 51 6.78 -5.09 -3.79
CA ALA A 51 7.80 -5.19 -4.83
C ALA A 51 7.25 -4.74 -6.19
N ALA A 52 6.08 -5.24 -6.60
CA ALA A 52 5.44 -4.85 -7.86
C ALA A 52 5.14 -3.35 -7.93
N LYS A 53 4.61 -2.76 -6.85
CA LYS A 53 4.34 -1.32 -6.76
C LYS A 53 5.62 -0.47 -6.78
N SER A 54 6.68 -0.94 -6.14
CA SER A 54 7.97 -0.24 -6.12
C SER A 54 8.68 -0.26 -7.49
N ALA A 55 8.40 -1.26 -8.32
CA ALA A 55 8.99 -1.41 -9.65
C ALA A 55 8.37 -0.52 -10.73
N LEU A 56 7.22 0.10 -10.46
CA LEU A 56 6.56 0.98 -11.43
C LEU A 56 7.44 2.20 -11.78
N ASP A 57 7.35 2.65 -13.02
CA ASP A 57 7.93 3.94 -13.42
C ASP A 57 7.13 5.13 -12.87
N ALA A 58 7.75 6.29 -12.82
CA ALA A 58 7.14 7.50 -12.26
C ALA A 58 5.88 7.95 -13.00
N GLY A 59 5.87 7.81 -14.32
CA GLY A 59 4.70 8.16 -15.15
C GLY A 59 3.51 7.26 -14.87
N ALA A 60 3.75 5.94 -14.79
CA ALA A 60 2.71 4.97 -14.45
C ALA A 60 2.16 5.21 -13.03
N MET A 61 3.04 5.48 -12.05
CA MET A 61 2.63 5.83 -10.68
C MET A 61 1.71 7.05 -10.66
N PHE A 62 2.08 8.09 -11.39
CA PHE A 62 1.33 9.35 -11.46
C PHE A 62 -0.05 9.16 -12.12
N VAL A 63 -0.12 8.54 -13.31
CA VAL A 63 -1.37 8.32 -14.04
C VAL A 63 -2.31 7.37 -13.28
N ARG A 64 -1.78 6.27 -12.75
CA ARG A 64 -2.57 5.36 -11.90
C ARG A 64 -3.06 6.03 -10.62
N GLY A 65 -2.28 6.97 -10.08
CA GLY A 65 -2.70 7.83 -8.97
C GLY A 65 -3.88 8.73 -9.33
N ILE A 66 -3.86 9.38 -10.48
CA ILE A 66 -4.98 10.20 -10.97
C ILE A 66 -6.26 9.37 -11.04
N LEU A 67 -6.22 8.23 -11.73
CA LEU A 67 -7.38 7.35 -11.93
C LEU A 67 -7.92 6.80 -10.60
N CYS A 68 -7.03 6.44 -9.69
CA CYS A 68 -7.42 5.98 -8.36
C CYS A 68 -8.24 7.04 -7.61
N ASN A 69 -7.73 8.25 -7.52
CA ASN A 69 -8.39 9.27 -6.69
C ASN A 69 -9.64 9.85 -7.34
N ILE A 70 -9.79 9.77 -8.66
CA ILE A 70 -11.08 9.99 -9.32
C ILE A 70 -12.13 9.01 -8.76
N CYS A 71 -11.83 7.71 -8.74
CA CYS A 71 -12.75 6.70 -8.21
C CYS A 71 -13.07 6.91 -6.72
N VAL A 72 -12.05 7.22 -5.90
CA VAL A 72 -12.24 7.47 -4.47
C VAL A 72 -13.10 8.71 -4.23
N CYS A 73 -12.83 9.81 -4.91
CA CYS A 73 -13.61 11.03 -4.77
C CYS A 73 -15.05 10.86 -5.26
N LEU A 74 -15.27 10.09 -6.33
CA LEU A 74 -16.62 9.74 -6.80
C LEU A 74 -17.36 8.87 -5.78
N ALA A 75 -16.69 7.91 -5.14
CA ALA A 75 -17.29 7.11 -4.08
C ALA A 75 -17.79 7.98 -2.93
N VAL A 76 -16.96 8.92 -2.46
CA VAL A 76 -17.32 9.87 -1.40
C VAL A 76 -18.46 10.78 -1.85
N TRP A 77 -18.37 11.35 -3.06
CA TRP A 77 -19.40 12.22 -3.60
C TRP A 77 -20.76 11.51 -3.70
N CYS A 78 -20.79 10.31 -4.27
CA CYS A 78 -22.00 9.51 -4.37
C CYS A 78 -22.58 9.18 -2.97
N SER A 79 -21.73 8.83 -2.02
CA SER A 79 -22.18 8.52 -0.65
C SER A 79 -22.88 9.70 0.05
N VAL A 80 -22.44 10.93 -0.25
CA VAL A 80 -23.05 12.15 0.30
C VAL A 80 -24.31 12.55 -0.44
N ARG A 81 -24.35 12.38 -1.76
CA ARG A 81 -25.47 12.88 -2.61
C ARG A 81 -26.65 11.90 -2.74
N MET A 82 -26.42 10.61 -2.62
CA MET A 82 -27.46 9.61 -2.74
C MET A 82 -28.34 9.56 -1.50
N LYS A 83 -29.65 9.37 -1.68
CA LYS A 83 -30.63 9.26 -0.59
C LYS A 83 -30.83 7.81 -0.13
N SER A 84 -30.61 6.84 -1.02
CA SER A 84 -30.77 5.42 -0.71
C SER A 84 -29.51 4.87 -0.05
N GLU A 85 -29.62 4.29 1.13
CA GLU A 85 -28.50 3.66 1.85
C GLU A 85 -27.90 2.49 1.06
N SER A 86 -28.75 1.64 0.48
CA SER A 86 -28.29 0.54 -0.39
C SER A 86 -27.54 1.06 -1.63
N GLY A 87 -28.05 2.14 -2.23
CA GLY A 87 -27.41 2.79 -3.36
C GLY A 87 -26.02 3.33 -3.02
N LYS A 88 -25.86 3.98 -1.83
CA LYS A 88 -24.56 4.44 -1.33
C LYS A 88 -23.55 3.29 -1.24
N LEU A 89 -23.96 2.19 -0.59
CA LEU A 89 -23.10 1.01 -0.41
C LEU A 89 -22.67 0.42 -1.75
N ILE A 90 -23.61 0.24 -2.68
CA ILE A 90 -23.33 -0.29 -4.01
C ILE A 90 -22.33 0.59 -4.75
N MET A 91 -22.52 1.91 -4.77
CA MET A 91 -21.63 2.83 -5.46
C MET A 91 -20.22 2.85 -4.85
N VAL A 92 -20.12 2.85 -3.52
CA VAL A 92 -18.83 2.81 -2.83
C VAL A 92 -18.09 1.51 -3.17
N ILE A 93 -18.78 0.35 -3.10
CA ILE A 93 -18.21 -0.95 -3.43
C ILE A 93 -17.70 -0.95 -4.88
N TRP A 94 -18.49 -0.49 -5.84
CA TRP A 94 -18.08 -0.48 -7.25
C TRP A 94 -16.89 0.43 -7.49
N CYS A 95 -16.88 1.64 -6.95
CA CYS A 95 -15.75 2.57 -7.12
C CYS A 95 -14.45 1.99 -6.54
N ILE A 96 -14.52 1.38 -5.34
CA ILE A 96 -13.36 0.74 -4.71
C ILE A 96 -12.92 -0.49 -5.50
N LEU A 97 -13.86 -1.33 -5.92
CA LEU A 97 -13.57 -2.54 -6.69
C LEU A 97 -12.87 -2.21 -8.01
N ILE A 98 -13.34 -1.19 -8.74
CA ILE A 98 -12.72 -0.75 -10.00
C ILE A 98 -11.26 -0.36 -9.78
N PHE A 99 -10.95 0.53 -8.82
CA PHE A 99 -9.57 0.96 -8.66
C PHE A 99 -8.66 -0.17 -8.16
N MET A 100 -9.18 -1.12 -7.38
CA MET A 100 -8.42 -2.29 -6.94
C MET A 100 -8.14 -3.27 -8.07
N LEU A 101 -9.15 -3.62 -8.86
CA LEU A 101 -9.02 -4.56 -9.99
C LEU A 101 -8.15 -4.00 -11.12
N CYS A 102 -8.24 -2.71 -11.40
CA CYS A 102 -7.40 -2.05 -12.40
C CYS A 102 -5.96 -1.78 -11.93
N GLY A 103 -5.64 -2.10 -10.67
CA GLY A 103 -4.31 -1.88 -10.13
C GLY A 103 -3.91 -0.41 -10.04
N PHE A 104 -4.88 0.49 -9.78
CA PHE A 104 -4.60 1.91 -9.59
C PHE A 104 -3.85 2.15 -8.29
N GLU A 105 -3.12 3.27 -8.23
CA GLU A 105 -2.20 3.56 -7.14
C GLU A 105 -2.80 4.55 -6.13
N HIS A 106 -2.95 4.10 -4.88
CA HIS A 106 -3.43 4.92 -3.76
C HIS A 106 -2.28 5.22 -2.80
N SER A 107 -1.97 6.50 -2.57
CA SER A 107 -0.84 6.89 -1.71
C SER A 107 -0.92 6.34 -0.29
N VAL A 108 -2.09 6.40 0.34
CA VAL A 108 -2.29 5.88 1.71
C VAL A 108 -2.14 4.35 1.75
N ALA A 109 -2.67 3.63 0.73
CA ALA A 109 -2.47 2.19 0.63
C ALA A 109 -0.99 1.83 0.44
N ASN A 110 -0.25 2.62 -0.36
CA ASN A 110 1.18 2.41 -0.55
C ASN A 110 1.98 2.71 0.73
N MET A 111 1.58 3.71 1.52
CA MET A 111 2.16 3.93 2.86
C MET A 111 2.06 2.67 3.72
N SER A 112 0.89 2.03 3.74
CA SER A 112 0.67 0.84 4.54
C SER A 112 1.38 -0.39 3.96
N ILE A 113 1.20 -0.69 2.68
CA ILE A 113 1.72 -1.92 2.05
C ILE A 113 3.24 -1.90 1.97
N ILE A 114 3.82 -0.86 1.37
CA ILE A 114 5.27 -0.76 1.20
C ILE A 114 5.95 -0.46 2.54
N GLY A 115 5.32 0.39 3.36
CA GLY A 115 5.82 0.76 4.69
C GLY A 115 5.92 -0.45 5.62
N GLN A 116 4.89 -1.30 5.69
CA GLN A 116 4.93 -2.53 6.50
C GLN A 116 6.07 -3.45 6.08
N VAL A 117 6.22 -3.70 4.78
CA VAL A 117 7.33 -4.54 4.27
C VAL A 117 8.68 -3.93 4.63
N ARG A 118 8.83 -2.61 4.56
CA ARG A 118 10.05 -1.90 4.94
C ARG A 118 10.40 -2.04 6.43
N ILE A 119 9.42 -1.88 7.31
CA ILE A 119 9.61 -1.96 8.77
C ILE A 119 9.95 -3.40 9.20
N HIS A 120 9.37 -4.41 8.56
CA HIS A 120 9.56 -5.83 8.90
C HIS A 120 10.81 -6.46 8.26
N GLY A 121 11.80 -5.67 7.89
CA GLY A 121 13.10 -6.16 7.39
C GLY A 121 13.32 -5.98 5.89
N GLY A 122 12.32 -5.42 5.17
CA GLY A 122 12.40 -5.19 3.74
C GLY A 122 12.20 -6.46 2.90
N ALA A 123 12.26 -6.27 1.59
CA ALA A 123 12.20 -7.36 0.61
C ALA A 123 13.02 -6.96 -0.62
N PRO A 124 13.47 -7.92 -1.46
CA PRO A 124 14.08 -7.62 -2.74
C PRO A 124 13.19 -6.68 -3.57
N GLY A 125 13.77 -5.61 -4.10
CA GLY A 125 13.03 -4.59 -4.87
C GLY A 125 12.27 -3.56 -4.04
N VAL A 126 12.30 -3.60 -2.69
CA VAL A 126 11.66 -2.63 -1.81
C VAL A 126 12.73 -1.84 -1.05
N SER A 127 13.12 -0.69 -1.59
CA SER A 127 14.10 0.22 -0.95
C SER A 127 13.45 1.52 -0.49
N LEU A 128 14.11 2.25 0.42
CA LEU A 128 13.62 3.54 0.90
C LEU A 128 13.48 4.57 -0.24
N PRO A 129 14.43 4.73 -1.17
CA PRO A 129 14.27 5.63 -2.31
C PRO A 129 13.06 5.28 -3.19
N LEU A 130 12.80 4.01 -3.44
CA LEU A 130 11.63 3.56 -4.23
C LEU A 130 10.33 3.81 -3.48
N TYR A 131 10.32 3.64 -2.16
CA TYR A 131 9.17 3.99 -1.33
C TYR A 131 8.86 5.49 -1.39
N LEU A 132 9.86 6.36 -1.21
CA LEU A 132 9.68 7.80 -1.28
C LEU A 132 9.26 8.25 -2.70
N LYS A 133 9.85 7.67 -3.75
CA LYS A 133 9.43 7.87 -5.14
C LYS A 133 7.95 7.54 -5.31
N SER A 134 7.51 6.35 -4.85
CA SER A 134 6.10 5.95 -4.94
C SER A 134 5.19 6.95 -4.22
N LEU A 135 5.51 7.34 -3.00
CA LEU A 135 4.71 8.32 -2.26
C LEU A 135 4.60 9.65 -2.99
N LEU A 136 5.71 10.16 -3.53
CA LEU A 136 5.74 11.45 -4.22
C LEU A 136 4.85 11.43 -5.47
N PHE A 137 5.10 10.50 -6.40
CA PHE A 137 4.40 10.47 -7.68
C PHE A 137 2.94 10.03 -7.56
N VAL A 138 2.64 9.07 -6.71
CA VAL A 138 1.26 8.64 -6.46
C VAL A 138 0.47 9.72 -5.74
N SER A 139 1.04 10.40 -4.74
CA SER A 139 0.34 11.50 -4.05
C SER A 139 0.07 12.68 -4.99
N ALA A 140 1.04 13.06 -5.82
CA ALA A 140 0.84 14.09 -6.84
C ALA A 140 -0.29 13.70 -7.81
N GLY A 141 -0.31 12.45 -8.28
CA GLY A 141 -1.39 11.92 -9.11
C GLY A 141 -2.75 11.93 -8.40
N ASN A 142 -2.80 11.49 -7.14
CA ASN A 142 -4.03 11.52 -6.35
C ASN A 142 -4.58 12.95 -6.19
N ILE A 143 -3.72 13.94 -5.93
CA ILE A 143 -4.14 15.35 -5.83
C ILE A 143 -4.73 15.83 -7.16
N VAL A 144 -4.04 15.59 -8.28
CA VAL A 144 -4.52 15.97 -9.61
C VAL A 144 -5.85 15.29 -9.93
N GLY A 145 -6.00 13.99 -9.61
CA GLY A 145 -7.23 13.23 -9.81
C GLY A 145 -8.41 13.81 -9.04
N GLY A 146 -8.23 14.03 -7.74
CA GLY A 146 -9.29 14.53 -6.88
C GLY A 146 -9.65 15.98 -7.11
N VAL A 147 -8.64 16.85 -7.18
CA VAL A 147 -8.85 18.30 -7.35
C VAL A 147 -9.18 18.64 -8.79
N GLY A 148 -8.38 18.18 -9.75
CA GLY A 148 -8.51 18.58 -11.15
C GLY A 148 -9.73 17.97 -11.84
N PHE A 149 -9.96 16.68 -11.64
CA PHE A 149 -11.01 15.95 -12.37
C PHE A 149 -12.34 15.81 -11.62
N VAL A 150 -12.35 15.96 -10.30
CA VAL A 150 -13.60 15.86 -9.52
C VAL A 150 -13.99 17.20 -8.91
N ALA A 151 -13.18 17.77 -8.03
CA ALA A 151 -13.57 18.97 -7.28
C ALA A 151 -13.77 20.19 -8.20
N LEU A 152 -12.86 20.45 -9.12
CA LEU A 152 -12.92 21.62 -10.00
C LEU A 152 -14.15 21.61 -10.92
N PRO A 153 -14.49 20.54 -11.66
CA PRO A 153 -15.71 20.50 -12.46
C PRO A 153 -16.98 20.75 -11.66
N TYR A 154 -17.08 20.16 -10.46
CA TYR A 154 -18.24 20.39 -9.59
C TYR A 154 -18.30 21.82 -9.05
N ALA A 155 -17.16 22.43 -8.73
CA ALA A 155 -17.12 23.83 -8.29
C ALA A 155 -17.57 24.78 -9.41
N VAL A 156 -17.12 24.56 -10.64
CA VAL A 156 -17.54 25.37 -11.81
C VAL A 156 -19.03 25.22 -12.09
N MET A 157 -19.57 23.98 -12.00
CA MET A 157 -21.02 23.76 -12.18
C MET A 157 -21.85 24.41 -11.07
N ALA A 158 -21.36 24.45 -9.85
CA ALA A 158 -22.04 25.09 -8.73
C ALA A 158 -22.12 26.61 -8.89
N GLN A 159 -21.07 27.27 -9.42
CA GLN A 159 -21.04 28.71 -9.67
C GLN A 159 -22.00 29.16 -10.78
N LYS A 160 -22.28 28.31 -11.79
CA LYS A 160 -23.21 28.63 -12.87
C LYS A 160 -24.70 28.67 -12.47
N LYS A 161 -25.04 28.27 -11.26
CA LYS A 161 -26.43 28.24 -10.74
C LYS A 161 -26.83 29.51 -9.95
N ASN A 162 -25.89 30.43 -9.72
CA ASN A 162 -26.14 31.74 -9.13
C ASN A 162 -26.11 32.82 -10.21
#